data_6104ee473cd71ecf3c059570c7c44472
#
_entry.id   6104ee473cd71ecf3c059570c7c44472
#
_cell.length_a   1.000
_cell.length_b   1.000
_cell.length_c   1.000
_cell.angle_alpha   90.00
_cell.angle_beta   90.00
_cell.angle_gamma   90.00
#
_symmetry.space_group_name_H-M   'P 1'
#
loop_
_entity.id
_entity.type
_entity.pdbx_description
1 polymer ?
#
loop_
_entity_poly.entity_id
_entity_poly.type
_entity_poly.pdbx_seq_one_letter_code
_entity_poly.pdbx_strand_id
1 'polypeptide(L)'
;MSANKVLKLIKDKEIEYVDLRFTDPRGKLQHLTMDVTVVDEGMLNEGVFFDGSSIAGWKAINESDMILKPDTARMFMDPFTSHNTVVLFCDILDAVKKSPYERDPRGVAKKAEEYLKLSLIHI
;
A
#
# COMPACT_ATOMS: atom_id res chain seq x y z
N MET A 1 -4.14 -14.18 1.04
CA MET A 1 -4.20 -13.90 0.95
C MET A 1 -4.60 -13.27 0.20
N SER A 2 -5.07 -12.72 0.23
CA SER A 2 -5.35 -12.44 -1.10
C SER A 2 -6.40 -11.40 -1.25
N ALA A 3 -6.57 -10.92 -2.49
CA ALA A 3 -7.62 -9.97 -2.84
C ALA A 3 -9.01 -10.48 -2.45
N ASN A 4 -9.25 -11.78 -2.60
CA ASN A 4 -10.54 -12.38 -2.25
C ASN A 4 -10.87 -12.22 -0.76
N LYS A 5 -9.88 -12.30 0.10
CA LYS A 5 -10.08 -12.12 1.53
C LYS A 5 -10.48 -10.69 1.87
N VAL A 6 -9.85 -9.72 1.19
CA VAL A 6 -10.20 -8.30 1.35
C VAL A 6 -11.62 -8.03 0.85
N LEU A 7 -11.95 -8.54 -0.33
CA LEU A 7 -13.29 -8.36 -0.91
C LEU A 7 -14.38 -9.00 -0.05
N LYS A 8 -14.07 -10.14 0.57
CA LYS A 8 -15.01 -10.79 1.49
C LYS A 8 -15.22 -9.93 2.74
N LEU A 9 -14.15 -9.37 3.30
CA LEU A 9 -14.26 -8.48 4.44
C LEU A 9 -15.09 -7.25 4.12
N ILE A 10 -14.88 -6.66 2.95
CA ILE A 10 -15.65 -5.50 2.48
C ILE A 10 -17.14 -5.81 2.51
N LYS A 11 -17.50 -6.98 2.01
CA LYS A 11 -18.90 -7.39 1.95
C LYS A 11 -19.48 -7.71 3.33
N ASP A 12 -18.73 -8.49 4.12
CA ASP A 12 -19.21 -8.97 5.43
C ASP A 12 -19.34 -7.85 6.45
N LYS A 13 -18.47 -6.87 6.40
CA LYS A 13 -18.43 -5.74 7.36
C LYS A 13 -19.06 -4.47 6.82
N GLU A 14 -19.70 -4.54 5.66
CA GLU A 14 -20.34 -3.38 5.04
C GLU A 14 -19.40 -2.18 4.95
N ILE A 15 -18.21 -2.41 4.45
CA ILE A 15 -17.19 -1.38 4.29
C ILE A 15 -17.65 -0.36 3.25
N GLU A 16 -17.46 0.92 3.56
CA GLU A 16 -17.82 2.03 2.67
C GLU A 16 -16.59 2.62 1.97
N TYR A 17 -15.44 2.63 2.66
CA TYR A 17 -14.21 3.22 2.13
C TYR A 17 -13.02 2.31 2.37
N VAL A 18 -12.06 2.39 1.45
CA VAL A 18 -10.75 1.73 1.58
C VAL A 18 -9.70 2.82 1.66
N ASP A 19 -8.88 2.78 2.71
CA ASP A 19 -7.82 3.75 2.93
C ASP A 19 -6.47 3.10 2.68
N LEU A 20 -5.79 3.53 1.62
CA LEU A 20 -4.48 3.03 1.24
C LEU A 20 -3.43 3.91 1.91
N ARG A 21 -2.60 3.32 2.75
CA ARG A 21 -1.60 4.06 3.54
C ARG A 21 -0.19 3.67 3.15
N PHE A 22 0.68 4.65 3.16
CA PHE A 22 2.11 4.45 2.89
C PHE A 22 2.92 5.51 3.62
N THR A 23 4.22 5.26 3.76
CA THR A 23 5.11 6.17 4.47
C THR A 23 5.99 6.91 3.47
N ASP A 24 6.12 8.22 3.64
CA ASP A 24 6.99 9.02 2.79
C ASP A 24 8.45 8.99 3.31
N PRO A 25 9.43 9.54 2.55
CA PRO A 25 10.83 9.50 2.96
C PRO A 25 11.14 10.18 4.29
N ARG A 26 10.27 11.07 4.75
CA ARG A 26 10.44 11.75 6.03
C ARG A 26 9.77 11.03 7.19
N GLY A 27 9.16 9.89 6.93
CA GLY A 27 8.48 9.11 7.95
C GLY A 27 7.03 9.52 8.19
N LYS A 28 6.49 10.42 7.38
CA LYS A 28 5.09 10.82 7.51
C LYS A 28 4.19 9.80 6.87
N LEU A 29 3.11 9.44 7.56
CA LEU A 29 2.09 8.56 7.01
C LEU A 29 1.21 9.33 6.03
N GLN A 30 1.24 8.90 4.79
CA GLN A 30 0.39 9.42 3.72
C GLN A 30 -0.74 8.44 3.45
N HIS A 31 -1.83 8.92 2.86
CA HIS A 31 -2.93 8.03 2.54
C HIS A 31 -3.76 8.52 1.35
N LEU A 32 -4.49 7.58 0.77
CA LEU A 32 -5.45 7.83 -0.28
C LEU A 32 -6.72 7.05 0.05
N THR A 33 -7.82 7.75 0.25
CA THR A 33 -9.09 7.12 0.55
C THR A 33 -9.90 6.93 -0.72
N MET A 34 -10.43 5.73 -0.92
CA MET A 34 -11.22 5.38 -2.09
C MET A 34 -12.59 4.88 -1.67
N ASP A 35 -13.60 5.21 -2.48
CA ASP A 35 -14.92 4.62 -2.31
C ASP A 35 -14.85 3.13 -2.64
N VAL A 36 -15.56 2.32 -1.90
CA VAL A 36 -15.51 0.87 -2.07
C VAL A 36 -15.96 0.42 -3.46
N THR A 37 -16.76 1.21 -4.15
CA THR A 37 -17.26 0.86 -5.49
C THR A 37 -16.16 0.77 -6.55
N VAL A 38 -15.01 1.40 -6.33
CA VAL A 38 -13.89 1.34 -7.28
C VAL A 38 -12.86 0.28 -6.91
N VAL A 39 -13.10 -0.47 -5.85
CA VAL A 39 -12.19 -1.51 -5.36
C VAL A 39 -12.61 -2.86 -5.92
N ASP A 40 -11.74 -3.50 -6.69
CA ASP A 40 -11.97 -4.83 -7.24
C ASP A 40 -10.71 -5.68 -7.12
N GLU A 41 -10.79 -6.92 -7.60
CA GLU A 41 -9.65 -7.83 -7.53
C GLU A 41 -8.45 -7.32 -8.33
N GLY A 42 -8.69 -6.74 -9.49
CA GLY A 42 -7.62 -6.17 -10.32
C GLY A 42 -6.88 -5.05 -9.61
N MET A 43 -7.61 -4.15 -8.98
CA MET A 43 -7.02 -3.05 -8.24
C MET A 43 -6.19 -3.56 -7.07
N LEU A 44 -6.67 -4.56 -6.34
CA LEU A 44 -5.95 -5.12 -5.20
C LEU A 44 -4.70 -5.88 -5.62
N ASN A 45 -4.72 -6.52 -6.76
CA ASN A 45 -3.57 -7.29 -7.27
C ASN A 45 -2.55 -6.43 -7.99
N GLU A 46 -2.98 -5.43 -8.73
CA GLU A 46 -2.10 -4.61 -9.57
C GLU A 46 -1.76 -3.27 -8.97
N GLY A 47 -2.59 -2.78 -8.07
CA GLY A 47 -2.39 -1.49 -7.43
C GLY A 47 -3.05 -0.33 -8.16
N VAL A 48 -2.79 0.87 -7.64
CA VAL A 48 -3.39 2.12 -8.11
C VAL A 48 -2.28 3.10 -8.47
N PHE A 49 -2.40 3.73 -9.64
CA PHE A 49 -1.47 4.79 -10.03
C PHE A 49 -1.70 6.05 -9.21
N PHE A 50 -0.62 6.71 -8.85
CA PHE A 50 -0.70 8.02 -8.22
C PHE A 50 0.49 8.87 -8.64
N ASP A 51 0.40 10.17 -8.39
CA ASP A 51 1.44 11.11 -8.74
C ASP A 51 2.47 11.23 -7.62
N GLY A 52 3.63 10.59 -7.82
CA GLY A 52 4.72 10.60 -6.85
C GLY A 52 5.36 11.96 -6.65
N SER A 53 5.15 12.91 -7.57
CA SER A 53 5.68 14.27 -7.40
C SER A 53 4.99 15.03 -6.28
N SER A 54 3.82 14.56 -5.85
CA SER A 54 3.12 15.11 -4.69
C SER A 54 3.82 14.81 -3.38
N ILE A 55 4.74 13.84 -3.38
CA ILE A 55 5.43 13.37 -2.18
C ILE A 55 6.84 13.94 -2.17
N ALA A 56 7.16 14.72 -1.13
CA ALA A 56 8.48 15.32 -1.01
C ALA A 56 9.58 14.25 -0.92
N GLY A 57 10.62 14.43 -1.70
CA GLY A 57 11.77 13.53 -1.74
C GLY A 57 11.64 12.39 -2.72
N TRP A 58 10.52 12.27 -3.41
CA TRP A 58 10.34 11.25 -4.44
C TRP A 58 10.54 11.85 -5.84
N LYS A 59 9.82 11.35 -6.83
CA LYS A 59 10.08 11.64 -8.24
C LYS A 59 9.77 13.08 -8.65
N ALA A 60 10.45 13.54 -9.70
CA ALA A 60 10.15 14.80 -10.36
C ALA A 60 8.86 14.69 -11.19
N ILE A 61 8.27 15.85 -11.54
CA ILE A 61 6.99 15.90 -12.25
C ILE A 61 6.98 15.08 -13.54
N ASN A 62 8.09 15.09 -14.28
CA ASN A 62 8.18 14.39 -15.57
C ASN A 62 8.33 12.87 -15.44
N GLU A 63 8.55 12.35 -14.24
CA GLU A 63 8.71 10.92 -13.98
C GLU A 63 7.90 10.52 -12.75
N SER A 64 6.72 11.12 -12.61
CA SER A 64 6.00 11.07 -11.35
C SER A 64 5.10 9.86 -11.14
N ASP A 65 4.76 9.14 -12.19
CA ASP A 65 3.83 8.02 -12.06
C ASP A 65 4.39 6.90 -11.20
N MET A 66 3.64 6.55 -10.17
CA MET A 66 4.00 5.48 -9.23
C MET A 66 2.77 4.64 -8.95
N ILE A 67 2.98 3.46 -8.38
CA ILE A 67 1.90 2.53 -8.07
C ILE A 67 1.86 2.29 -6.56
N LEU A 68 0.65 2.44 -5.98
CA LEU A 68 0.34 1.98 -4.64
C LEU A 68 -0.16 0.55 -4.76
N LYS A 69 0.62 -0.41 -4.28
CA LYS A 69 0.19 -1.81 -4.29
C LYS A 69 -0.19 -2.26 -2.89
N PRO A 70 -1.49 -2.53 -2.65
CA PRO A 70 -1.93 -2.92 -1.31
C PRO A 70 -1.34 -4.26 -0.87
N ASP A 71 -0.96 -4.33 0.40
CA ASP A 71 -0.58 -5.57 1.04
C ASP A 71 -1.87 -6.21 1.58
N THR A 72 -2.40 -7.17 0.86
CA THR A 72 -3.67 -7.81 1.21
C THR A 72 -3.55 -8.80 2.36
N ALA A 73 -2.34 -9.09 2.81
CA ALA A 73 -2.12 -9.98 3.94
C ALA A 73 -2.41 -9.31 5.29
N ARG A 74 -2.38 -7.99 5.33
CA ARG A 74 -2.56 -7.23 6.57
C ARG A 74 -3.55 -6.10 6.35
N MET A 75 -4.66 -6.20 7.02
CA MET A 75 -5.71 -5.19 6.94
C MET A 75 -6.38 -5.05 8.30
N PHE A 76 -6.92 -3.88 8.57
CA PHE A 76 -7.69 -3.68 9.79
C PHE A 76 -8.76 -2.62 9.57
N MET A 77 -9.77 -2.65 10.43
CA MET A 77 -10.82 -1.63 10.44
C MET A 77 -10.30 -0.40 11.17
N ASP A 78 -10.49 0.78 10.58
CA ASP A 78 -10.11 2.02 11.23
C ASP A 78 -11.12 2.32 12.35
N PRO A 79 -10.68 2.33 13.63
CA PRO A 79 -11.61 2.55 14.73
C PRO A 79 -11.98 4.03 14.94
N PHE A 80 -11.35 4.93 14.21
CA PHE A 80 -11.52 6.37 14.43
C PHE A 80 -12.39 7.07 13.40
N THR A 81 -12.84 6.35 12.38
CA THR A 81 -13.71 6.93 11.35
C THR A 81 -15.17 6.67 11.65
N SER A 82 -16.03 7.60 11.25
CA SER A 82 -17.49 7.44 11.41
C SER A 82 -18.09 6.47 10.40
N HIS A 83 -17.41 6.30 9.25
CA HIS A 83 -17.83 5.36 8.22
C HIS A 83 -16.96 4.10 8.30
N ASN A 84 -17.52 2.97 7.97
CA ASN A 84 -16.78 1.72 7.98
C ASN A 84 -15.65 1.78 6.94
N THR A 85 -14.42 1.84 7.41
CA THR A 85 -13.24 1.99 6.57
C THR A 85 -12.25 0.87 6.88
N VAL A 86 -11.77 0.20 5.84
CA VAL A 86 -10.68 -0.77 5.99
C VAL A 86 -9.37 -0.10 5.56
N VAL A 87 -8.32 -0.35 6.33
CA VAL A 87 -6.98 0.19 6.06
C VAL A 87 -6.11 -0.90 5.47
N LEU A 88 -5.42 -0.57 4.39
CA LEU A 88 -4.42 -1.41 3.77
C LEU A 88 -3.13 -0.62 3.64
N PHE A 89 -2.03 -1.19 4.14
CA PHE A 89 -0.71 -0.61 3.89
C PHE A 89 -0.22 -1.03 2.52
N CYS A 90 0.48 -0.13 1.85
CA CYS A 90 0.87 -0.34 0.46
C CYS A 90 2.38 -0.31 0.29
N ASP A 91 2.85 -1.13 -0.64
CA ASP A 91 4.18 -1.00 -1.21
C ASP A 91 4.12 0.03 -2.33
N ILE A 92 5.24 0.70 -2.56
CA ILE A 92 5.37 1.66 -3.66
C ILE A 92 6.18 1.02 -4.77
N LEU A 93 5.61 0.99 -5.96
CA LEU A 93 6.28 0.41 -7.13
C LEU A 93 6.56 1.50 -8.16
N ASP A 94 7.63 1.30 -8.92
CA ASP A 94 7.91 2.10 -10.10
C ASP A 94 6.91 1.73 -11.20
N ALA A 95 6.27 2.73 -11.81
CA ALA A 95 5.20 2.49 -12.77
C ALA A 95 5.71 1.83 -14.06
N VAL A 96 6.93 2.13 -14.47
CA VAL A 96 7.52 1.60 -15.70
C VAL A 96 8.07 0.20 -15.48
N LYS A 97 8.90 0.04 -14.46
CA LYS A 97 9.57 -1.23 -14.16
C LYS A 97 8.69 -2.19 -13.38
N LYS A 98 7.66 -1.68 -12.72
CA LYS A 98 6.78 -2.44 -11.82
C LYS A 98 7.54 -3.19 -10.72
N SER A 99 8.70 -2.69 -10.38
CA SER A 99 9.54 -3.20 -9.30
C SER A 99 9.44 -2.27 -8.09
N PRO A 100 9.80 -2.75 -6.89
CA PRO A 100 9.77 -1.89 -5.70
C PRO A 100 10.58 -0.61 -5.91
N TYR A 101 9.98 0.52 -5.53
CA TYR A 101 10.67 1.79 -5.60
C TYR A 101 11.72 1.87 -4.49
N GLU A 102 12.94 2.18 -4.85
CA GLU A 102 14.08 2.11 -3.91
C GLU A 102 14.02 3.11 -2.76
N ARG A 103 13.27 4.21 -2.91
CA ARG A 103 13.09 5.21 -1.84
C ARG A 103 11.84 5.00 -1.00
N ASP A 104 11.18 3.86 -1.15
CA ASP A 104 10.05 3.50 -0.31
C ASP A 104 10.56 3.01 1.05
N PRO A 105 10.26 3.71 2.16
CA PRO A 105 10.69 3.26 3.49
C PRO A 105 10.23 1.85 3.83
N ARG A 106 9.04 1.46 3.40
CA ARG A 106 8.55 0.10 3.62
C ARG A 106 9.38 -0.92 2.85
N GLY A 107 9.83 -0.56 1.65
CA GLY A 107 10.73 -1.41 0.87
C GLY A 107 12.06 -1.64 1.57
N VAL A 108 12.61 -0.59 2.16
CA VAL A 108 13.85 -0.69 2.94
C VAL A 108 13.64 -1.59 4.16
N ALA A 109 12.52 -1.44 4.85
CA ALA A 109 12.18 -2.27 6.01
C ALA A 109 12.04 -3.75 5.62
N LYS A 110 11.45 -4.03 4.46
CA LYS A 110 11.35 -5.40 3.94
C LYS A 110 12.72 -6.02 3.66
N LYS A 111 13.63 -5.25 3.09
CA LYS A 111 15.00 -5.71 2.86
C LYS A 111 15.71 -6.04 4.16
N ALA A 112 15.51 -5.22 5.18
CA ALA A 112 16.08 -5.46 6.50
C ALA A 112 15.51 -6.74 7.13
N GLU A 113 14.20 -6.96 6.99
CA GLU A 113 13.56 -8.17 7.48
C GLU A 113 14.08 -9.42 6.78
N GLU A 114 14.26 -9.37 5.48
CA GLU A 114 14.82 -10.48 4.72
C GLU A 114 16.25 -10.80 5.15
N TYR A 115 17.05 -9.76 5.35
CA TYR A 115 18.41 -9.92 5.86
C TYR A 115 18.42 -10.57 7.24
N LEU A 116 17.52 -10.17 8.11
CA LEU A 116 17.39 -10.74 9.45
C LEU A 116 17.04 -12.22 9.38
N LYS A 117 16.14 -12.61 8.50
CA LYS A 117 15.78 -14.03 8.30
C LYS A 117 16.97 -14.86 7.85
N LEU A 118 17.77 -14.35 6.92
CA LEU A 118 18.97 -15.02 6.47
C LEU A 118 19.98 -15.18 7.59
N SER A 119 20.15 -14.14 8.40
CA SER A 119 21.05 -14.17 9.54
C SER A 119 20.62 -15.21 10.58
N LEU A 120 19.33 -15.36 10.83
CA LEU A 120 18.79 -16.33 11.78
C LEU A 120 18.96 -17.78 11.32
N ILE A 121 19.00 -18.01 10.03
CA ILE A 121 19.22 -19.36 9.50
C ILE A 121 20.61 -19.90 9.89
N HIS A 122 21.58 -19.02 10.10
CA HIS A 122 22.95 -19.40 10.42
C HIS A 122 23.21 -19.51 11.93
N ILE A 123 22.21 -19.25 12.72
CA ILE A 123 22.27 -19.41 14.16
C ILE A 123 21.79 -20.81 14.53
#